data_d69fe2756cf818eda48b93db2e1ab857
#
_entry.id   d69fe2756cf818eda48b93db2e1ab857
#
_cell.length_a   1.000
_cell.length_b   1.000
_cell.length_c   1.000
_cell.angle_alpha   90.00
_cell.angle_beta   90.00
_cell.angle_gamma   90.00
#
_symmetry.space_group_name_H-M   'P 1'
#
loop_
_entity.id
_entity.type
_entity.pdbx_description
1 polymer ?
#
loop_
_entity_poly.entity_id
_entity_poly.type
_entity_poly.pdbx_seq_one_letter_code
_entity_poly.pdbx_strand_id
1 'polypeptide(L)'
;MYRQSFFKVAFLSAVATLGAATVASADSERCLELGRRFEIAKPQITATEVSLTLFSAVDGNCIALATELLDRGASVDARDRLGARPLSHAARSGHLEMVDLLLAQGAPIDARNLAGATALYFAAEAGHPSIARRLIERGADVGLAGRSGISPIAAAAYAGNDEIVAALLAHGADERTPDETGKPPIIYAAAGARLDIVKRLLARNIDVNARYPNDLTVLMWASGPDEQAPQAQAVEVVSFLLDAGAHLDDRDARGRTALMIAAEGGHAEIANLLLARGADPSLKDKAGKRAADLTVLSALRERLTPR
;
A
#
# COMPACT_ATOMS: atom_id res chain seq x y z
N MET A 1 21.56 -15.66 -4.74
CA MET A 1 21.55 -14.28 -5.25
C MET A 1 20.19 -14.04 -5.89
N TYR A 2 19.20 -13.72 -5.06
CA TYR A 2 17.89 -13.24 -5.51
C TYR A 2 17.67 -11.94 -4.76
N ARG A 3 18.12 -10.83 -5.36
CA ARG A 3 17.69 -9.48 -4.98
C ARG A 3 16.22 -9.41 -5.37
N GLN A 4 15.33 -9.45 -4.39
CA GLN A 4 13.97 -9.00 -4.59
C GLN A 4 14.04 -7.50 -4.82
N SER A 5 13.96 -7.10 -6.07
CA SER A 5 13.71 -5.72 -6.47
C SER A 5 12.28 -5.38 -6.03
N PHE A 6 12.13 -4.90 -4.80
CA PHE A 6 10.94 -4.16 -4.42
C PHE A 6 10.96 -2.84 -5.19
N PHE A 7 9.92 -2.62 -5.92
CA PHE A 7 9.69 -1.48 -6.80
C PHE A 7 9.98 -0.16 -6.07
N LYS A 8 10.95 0.58 -6.58
CA LYS A 8 11.06 2.02 -6.33
C LYS A 8 9.87 2.72 -6.97
N VAL A 9 8.81 2.90 -6.23
CA VAL A 9 7.87 3.99 -6.44
C VAL A 9 8.26 5.05 -5.43
N ALA A 10 8.94 6.08 -5.88
CA ALA A 10 9.31 7.23 -5.08
C ALA A 10 8.02 7.94 -4.63
N PHE A 11 7.59 7.71 -3.40
CA PHE A 11 6.64 8.56 -2.70
C PHE A 11 7.45 9.71 -2.06
N LEU A 12 7.40 10.88 -2.70
CA LEU A 12 7.70 12.13 -2.02
C LEU A 12 6.56 12.42 -1.03
N SER A 13 6.73 12.02 0.23
CA SER A 13 5.95 12.60 1.32
C SER A 13 6.59 13.94 1.71
N ALA A 14 6.10 15.03 1.11
CA ALA A 14 6.41 16.38 1.55
C ALA A 14 5.49 16.72 2.73
N VAL A 15 6.13 17.12 3.82
CA VAL A 15 5.58 17.67 5.05
C VAL A 15 4.49 18.71 4.76
N ALA A 16 3.27 18.41 5.20
CA ALA A 16 2.13 19.31 5.12
C ALA A 16 2.05 20.17 6.38
N THR A 17 2.58 21.39 6.33
CA THR A 17 2.10 22.53 7.12
C THR A 17 2.68 23.82 6.55
N LEU A 18 2.05 24.31 5.48
CA LEU A 18 1.91 25.70 5.03
C LEU A 18 1.42 25.66 3.57
N GLY A 19 0.15 25.86 3.33
CA GLY A 19 -0.22 26.11 1.98
C GLY A 19 -1.58 25.67 1.45
N ALA A 20 -2.62 25.49 2.26
CA ALA A 20 -3.95 25.23 1.70
C ALA A 20 -4.39 26.36 0.72
N ALA A 21 -3.97 27.59 0.97
CA ALA A 21 -4.26 28.73 0.08
C ALA A 21 -3.39 28.76 -1.18
N THR A 22 -2.15 28.26 -1.14
CA THR A 22 -1.24 28.24 -2.29
C THR A 22 -1.51 27.07 -3.24
N VAL A 23 -1.95 25.94 -2.71
CA VAL A 23 -2.31 24.77 -3.53
C VAL A 23 -3.61 25.06 -4.29
N ALA A 24 -4.63 25.60 -3.63
CA ALA A 24 -5.88 25.99 -4.28
C ALA A 24 -5.70 27.05 -5.39
N SER A 25 -4.70 27.94 -5.28
CA SER A 25 -4.38 28.90 -6.33
C SER A 25 -3.69 28.27 -7.54
N ALA A 26 -2.76 27.32 -7.30
CA ALA A 26 -2.03 26.64 -8.37
C ALA A 26 -2.95 25.69 -9.17
N ASP A 27 -3.85 24.96 -8.50
CA ASP A 27 -4.83 24.10 -9.16
C ASP A 27 -5.84 24.94 -9.98
N SER A 28 -6.27 26.11 -9.49
CA SER A 28 -7.13 27.01 -10.24
C SER A 28 -6.42 27.58 -11.48
N GLU A 29 -5.14 27.93 -11.39
CA GLU A 29 -4.36 28.45 -12.50
C GLU A 29 -4.11 27.37 -13.57
N ARG A 30 -3.80 26.14 -13.15
CA ARG A 30 -3.70 24.97 -14.04
C ARG A 30 -5.02 24.69 -14.76
N CYS A 31 -6.13 24.74 -14.06
CA CYS A 31 -7.45 24.52 -14.64
C CYS A 31 -7.82 25.63 -15.66
N LEU A 32 -7.50 26.88 -15.36
CA LEU A 32 -7.71 28.01 -16.28
C LEU A 32 -6.87 27.86 -17.55
N GLU A 33 -5.61 27.48 -17.43
CA GLU A 33 -4.74 27.26 -18.58
C GLU A 33 -5.20 26.07 -19.42
N LEU A 34 -5.61 24.98 -18.79
CA LEU A 34 -6.15 23.82 -19.48
C LEU A 34 -7.45 24.17 -20.23
N GLY A 35 -8.34 24.95 -19.59
CA GLY A 35 -9.56 25.45 -20.21
C GLY A 35 -9.28 26.35 -21.40
N ARG A 36 -8.32 27.29 -21.30
CA ARG A 36 -7.90 28.13 -22.43
C ARG A 36 -7.40 27.32 -23.62
N ARG A 37 -6.55 26.34 -23.38
CA ARG A 37 -6.04 25.44 -24.44
C ARG A 37 -7.16 24.66 -25.10
N PHE A 38 -8.11 24.19 -24.30
CA PHE A 38 -9.29 23.50 -24.80
C PHE A 38 -10.15 24.44 -25.68
N GLU A 39 -10.43 25.69 -25.25
CA GLU A 39 -11.19 26.66 -26.04
C GLU A 39 -10.52 26.98 -27.38
N ILE A 40 -9.19 27.11 -27.41
CA ILE A 40 -8.43 27.34 -28.66
C ILE A 40 -8.53 26.15 -29.60
N ALA A 41 -8.43 24.92 -29.07
CA ALA A 41 -8.49 23.70 -29.87
C ALA A 41 -9.90 23.29 -30.31
N LYS A 42 -10.92 23.80 -29.62
CA LYS A 42 -12.35 23.46 -29.73
C LYS A 42 -12.90 23.31 -31.16
N PRO A 43 -12.54 24.16 -32.15
CA PRO A 43 -13.07 24.04 -33.49
C PRO A 43 -12.59 22.82 -34.29
N GLN A 44 -11.50 22.18 -33.86
CA GLN A 44 -10.84 21.13 -34.60
C GLN A 44 -10.59 19.87 -33.75
N ILE A 45 -11.01 19.86 -32.45
CA ILE A 45 -10.72 18.80 -31.53
C ILE A 45 -11.53 17.54 -31.87
N THR A 46 -10.87 16.40 -31.93
CA THR A 46 -11.51 15.10 -32.15
C THR A 46 -12.10 14.54 -30.84
N ALA A 47 -13.04 13.59 -30.95
CA ALA A 47 -13.61 12.90 -29.77
C ALA A 47 -12.54 12.21 -28.91
N THR A 48 -11.46 11.73 -29.56
CA THR A 48 -10.31 11.13 -28.85
C THR A 48 -9.56 12.17 -28.02
N GLU A 49 -9.29 13.35 -28.58
CA GLU A 49 -8.60 14.44 -27.89
C GLU A 49 -9.46 15.03 -26.76
N VAL A 50 -10.78 15.11 -26.94
CA VAL A 50 -11.71 15.48 -25.86
C VAL A 50 -11.59 14.52 -24.70
N SER A 51 -11.57 13.20 -24.97
CA SER A 51 -11.39 12.16 -23.93
C SER A 51 -10.00 12.20 -23.27
N LEU A 52 -8.95 12.52 -24.03
CA LEU A 52 -7.60 12.70 -23.46
C LEU A 52 -7.51 13.95 -22.58
N THR A 53 -8.20 15.05 -22.98
CA THR A 53 -8.28 16.27 -22.17
C THR A 53 -9.02 16.01 -20.86
N LEU A 54 -10.00 15.10 -20.84
CA LEU A 54 -10.70 14.68 -19.62
C LEU A 54 -9.72 14.13 -18.59
N PHE A 55 -8.74 13.27 -18.95
CA PHE A 55 -7.73 12.80 -17.99
C PHE A 55 -6.94 13.95 -17.36
N SER A 56 -6.56 14.95 -18.19
CA SER A 56 -5.84 16.12 -17.66
C SER A 56 -6.70 16.96 -16.71
N ALA A 57 -7.99 17.08 -16.99
CA ALA A 57 -8.95 17.76 -16.13
C ALA A 57 -9.19 17.00 -14.82
N VAL A 58 -9.26 15.68 -14.89
CA VAL A 58 -9.40 14.78 -13.73
C VAL A 58 -8.16 14.85 -12.83
N ASP A 59 -6.96 14.73 -13.40
CA ASP A 59 -5.70 14.80 -12.67
C ASP A 59 -5.45 16.17 -12.02
N GLY A 60 -6.00 17.24 -12.61
CA GLY A 60 -5.97 18.59 -12.07
C GLY A 60 -7.15 18.98 -11.18
N ASN A 61 -8.08 18.04 -10.91
CA ASN A 61 -9.35 18.31 -10.20
C ASN A 61 -10.16 19.48 -10.79
N CYS A 62 -10.15 19.64 -12.10
CA CYS A 62 -10.81 20.74 -12.82
C CYS A 62 -12.28 20.39 -13.09
N ILE A 63 -13.14 20.47 -12.06
CA ILE A 63 -14.54 20.00 -12.11
C ILE A 63 -15.32 20.65 -13.24
N ALA A 64 -15.27 21.99 -13.37
CA ALA A 64 -16.00 22.70 -14.40
C ALA A 64 -15.61 22.26 -15.82
N LEU A 65 -14.31 22.12 -16.07
CA LEU A 65 -13.81 21.66 -17.37
C LEU A 65 -14.18 20.17 -17.61
N ALA A 66 -14.06 19.32 -16.60
CA ALA A 66 -14.44 17.91 -16.73
C ALA A 66 -15.94 17.77 -17.06
N THR A 67 -16.82 18.57 -16.42
CA THR A 67 -18.24 18.61 -16.73
C THR A 67 -18.47 19.03 -18.18
N GLU A 68 -17.85 20.13 -18.63
CA GLU A 68 -17.97 20.58 -20.02
C GLU A 68 -17.50 19.53 -21.03
N LEU A 69 -16.38 18.84 -20.74
CA LEU A 69 -15.86 17.81 -21.62
C LEU A 69 -16.81 16.60 -21.71
N LEU A 70 -17.40 16.18 -20.58
CA LEU A 70 -18.38 15.09 -20.53
C LEU A 70 -19.66 15.46 -21.27
N ASP A 71 -20.18 16.67 -21.11
CA ASP A 71 -21.34 17.20 -21.85
C ASP A 71 -21.11 17.26 -23.37
N ARG A 72 -19.85 17.38 -23.79
CA ARG A 72 -19.41 17.32 -25.18
C ARG A 72 -19.10 15.94 -25.70
N GLY A 73 -19.37 14.90 -24.91
CA GLY A 73 -19.20 13.50 -25.31
C GLY A 73 -17.81 12.94 -25.07
N ALA A 74 -17.01 13.54 -24.15
CA ALA A 74 -15.85 12.82 -23.61
C ALA A 74 -16.32 11.51 -23.00
N SER A 75 -15.63 10.42 -23.31
CA SER A 75 -16.00 9.13 -22.77
C SER A 75 -15.60 9.02 -21.29
N VAL A 76 -16.58 8.87 -20.40
CA VAL A 76 -16.35 8.56 -18.98
C VAL A 76 -15.64 7.23 -18.79
N ASP A 77 -15.74 6.31 -19.78
CA ASP A 77 -15.07 5.00 -19.83
C ASP A 77 -13.80 5.02 -20.69
N ALA A 78 -13.27 6.19 -21.05
CA ALA A 78 -12.01 6.31 -21.79
C ALA A 78 -10.88 5.58 -21.02
N ARG A 79 -9.91 5.07 -21.78
CA ARG A 79 -8.77 4.34 -21.22
C ARG A 79 -7.46 5.03 -21.58
N ASP A 80 -6.60 5.16 -20.59
CA ASP A 80 -5.21 5.56 -20.82
C ASP A 80 -4.38 4.38 -21.37
N ARG A 81 -3.07 4.58 -21.55
CA ARG A 81 -2.14 3.56 -22.05
C ARG A 81 -2.01 2.34 -21.13
N LEU A 82 -2.34 2.47 -19.85
CA LEU A 82 -2.35 1.40 -18.85
C LEU A 82 -3.74 0.80 -18.67
N GLY A 83 -4.72 1.22 -19.47
CA GLY A 83 -6.10 0.81 -19.38
C GLY A 83 -6.84 1.41 -18.18
N ALA A 84 -6.22 2.35 -17.45
CA ALA A 84 -6.88 3.05 -16.36
C ALA A 84 -7.91 4.04 -16.89
N ARG A 85 -8.96 4.25 -16.11
CA ARG A 85 -10.09 5.12 -16.45
C ARG A 85 -10.06 6.41 -15.64
N PRO A 86 -10.80 7.47 -16.07
CA PRO A 86 -10.88 8.72 -15.32
C PRO A 86 -11.21 8.52 -13.83
N LEU A 87 -12.14 7.60 -13.51
CA LEU A 87 -12.49 7.28 -12.11
C LEU A 87 -11.29 6.76 -11.29
N SER A 88 -10.43 5.92 -11.90
CA SER A 88 -9.23 5.41 -11.25
C SER A 88 -8.18 6.51 -11.01
N HIS A 89 -8.07 7.46 -11.94
CA HIS A 89 -7.21 8.64 -11.79
C HIS A 89 -7.70 9.53 -10.64
N ALA A 90 -8.99 9.87 -10.62
CA ALA A 90 -9.61 10.66 -9.56
C ALA A 90 -9.42 10.00 -8.18
N ALA A 91 -9.63 8.68 -8.12
CA ALA A 91 -9.50 7.92 -6.88
C ALA A 91 -8.06 7.90 -6.36
N ARG A 92 -7.07 7.72 -7.23
CA ARG A 92 -5.65 7.75 -6.88
C ARG A 92 -5.17 9.13 -6.44
N SER A 93 -5.70 10.19 -7.07
CA SER A 93 -5.29 11.56 -6.80
C SER A 93 -6.00 12.20 -5.59
N GLY A 94 -6.97 11.54 -4.99
CA GLY A 94 -7.65 12.07 -3.80
C GLY A 94 -8.80 13.05 -4.13
N HIS A 95 -9.31 13.07 -5.35
CA HIS A 95 -10.29 14.05 -5.82
C HIS A 95 -11.73 13.56 -5.62
N LEU A 96 -12.26 13.67 -4.39
CA LEU A 96 -13.59 13.14 -4.03
C LEU A 96 -14.72 13.72 -4.88
N GLU A 97 -14.73 15.03 -5.11
CA GLU A 97 -15.76 15.68 -5.93
C GLU A 97 -15.73 15.19 -7.38
N MET A 98 -14.54 14.96 -7.93
CA MET A 98 -14.35 14.37 -9.25
C MET A 98 -14.83 12.91 -9.29
N VAL A 99 -14.59 12.14 -8.25
CA VAL A 99 -15.14 10.78 -8.12
C VAL A 99 -16.67 10.81 -8.18
N ASP A 100 -17.29 11.71 -7.41
CA ASP A 100 -18.76 11.86 -7.42
C ASP A 100 -19.29 12.26 -8.79
N LEU A 101 -18.66 13.22 -9.46
CA LEU A 101 -19.01 13.64 -10.82
C LEU A 101 -18.96 12.45 -11.78
N LEU A 102 -17.83 11.72 -11.81
CA LEU A 102 -17.64 10.62 -12.74
C LEU A 102 -18.64 9.46 -12.49
N LEU A 103 -18.92 9.14 -11.22
CA LEU A 103 -19.93 8.14 -10.87
C LEU A 103 -21.34 8.59 -11.27
N ALA A 104 -21.67 9.89 -11.13
CA ALA A 104 -22.96 10.44 -11.58
C ALA A 104 -23.11 10.37 -13.11
N GLN A 105 -21.99 10.45 -13.85
CA GLN A 105 -21.93 10.29 -15.31
C GLN A 105 -21.84 8.82 -15.76
N GLY A 106 -22.04 7.87 -14.85
CA GLY A 106 -22.09 6.44 -15.17
C GLY A 106 -20.72 5.76 -15.32
N ALA A 107 -19.67 6.30 -14.73
CA ALA A 107 -18.37 5.63 -14.72
C ALA A 107 -18.51 4.20 -14.11
N PRO A 108 -18.01 3.15 -14.80
CA PRO A 108 -18.08 1.79 -14.27
C PRO A 108 -17.18 1.66 -13.06
N ILE A 109 -17.81 1.41 -11.89
CA ILE A 109 -17.16 1.47 -10.58
C ILE A 109 -16.05 0.43 -10.40
N ASP A 110 -16.27 -0.79 -10.91
CA ASP A 110 -15.35 -1.93 -10.80
C ASP A 110 -14.49 -2.13 -12.04
N ALA A 111 -14.37 -1.08 -12.85
CA ALA A 111 -13.55 -1.14 -14.04
C ALA A 111 -12.08 -1.36 -13.71
N ARG A 112 -11.49 -2.39 -14.33
CA ARG A 112 -10.10 -2.80 -14.10
C ARG A 112 -9.19 -2.24 -15.19
N ASN A 113 -8.00 -1.80 -14.80
CA ASN A 113 -6.92 -1.47 -15.74
C ASN A 113 -6.18 -2.77 -16.19
N LEU A 114 -5.11 -2.63 -16.99
CA LEU A 114 -4.33 -3.78 -17.48
C LEU A 114 -3.63 -4.58 -16.37
N ALA A 115 -3.41 -3.96 -15.20
CA ALA A 115 -2.86 -4.62 -14.02
C ALA A 115 -3.94 -5.19 -13.08
N GLY A 116 -5.22 -5.14 -13.48
CA GLY A 116 -6.34 -5.60 -12.70
C GLY A 116 -6.86 -4.61 -11.65
N ALA A 117 -6.19 -3.48 -11.43
CA ALA A 117 -6.54 -2.52 -10.38
C ALA A 117 -7.81 -1.72 -10.72
N THR A 118 -8.68 -1.56 -9.69
CA THR A 118 -9.92 -0.76 -9.72
C THR A 118 -9.69 0.62 -9.09
N ALA A 119 -10.69 1.50 -9.16
CA ALA A 119 -10.67 2.78 -8.45
C ALA A 119 -10.56 2.58 -6.93
N LEU A 120 -11.24 1.58 -6.36
CA LEU A 120 -11.15 1.26 -4.93
C LEU A 120 -9.74 0.80 -4.53
N TYR A 121 -9.10 -0.03 -5.36
CA TYR A 121 -7.71 -0.42 -5.14
C TYR A 121 -6.78 0.81 -5.08
N PHE A 122 -6.92 1.75 -6.02
CA PHE A 122 -6.09 2.96 -6.05
C PHE A 122 -6.37 3.89 -4.86
N ALA A 123 -7.63 4.04 -4.44
CA ALA A 123 -7.97 4.80 -3.24
C ALA A 123 -7.33 4.18 -1.99
N ALA A 124 -7.32 2.84 -1.90
CA ALA A 124 -6.73 2.09 -0.80
C ALA A 124 -5.19 2.19 -0.77
N GLU A 125 -4.55 2.04 -1.93
CA GLU A 125 -3.08 2.16 -2.11
C GLU A 125 -2.59 3.59 -1.80
N ALA A 126 -3.33 4.61 -2.28
CA ALA A 126 -2.97 6.02 -2.10
C ALA A 126 -3.39 6.60 -0.73
N GLY A 127 -4.23 5.90 0.04
CA GLY A 127 -4.65 6.34 1.35
C GLY A 127 -5.70 7.44 1.37
N HIS A 128 -6.74 7.28 0.56
CA HIS A 128 -7.86 8.23 0.48
C HIS A 128 -9.14 7.65 1.11
N PRO A 129 -9.31 7.72 2.45
CA PRO A 129 -10.40 7.03 3.15
C PRO A 129 -11.79 7.53 2.74
N SER A 130 -11.96 8.82 2.49
CA SER A 130 -13.24 9.37 2.05
C SER A 130 -13.65 8.83 0.67
N ILE A 131 -12.69 8.64 -0.23
CA ILE A 131 -12.96 8.07 -1.56
C ILE A 131 -13.22 6.58 -1.46
N ALA A 132 -12.40 5.84 -0.69
CA ALA A 132 -12.62 4.42 -0.48
C ALA A 132 -14.03 4.16 0.09
N ARG A 133 -14.43 4.91 1.12
CA ARG A 133 -15.78 4.84 1.69
C ARG A 133 -16.85 5.15 0.65
N ARG A 134 -16.70 6.24 -0.12
CA ARG A 134 -17.65 6.62 -1.16
C ARG A 134 -17.81 5.52 -2.23
N LEU A 135 -16.72 4.92 -2.69
CA LEU A 135 -16.75 3.83 -3.66
C LEU A 135 -17.46 2.59 -3.08
N ILE A 136 -17.16 2.21 -1.83
CA ILE A 136 -17.82 1.11 -1.12
C ILE A 136 -19.33 1.36 -0.98
N GLU A 137 -19.74 2.57 -0.53
CA GLU A 137 -21.13 2.97 -0.40
C GLU A 137 -21.90 2.95 -1.75
N ARG A 138 -21.16 3.13 -2.87
CA ARG A 138 -21.72 3.06 -4.22
C ARG A 138 -21.66 1.66 -4.81
N GLY A 139 -21.29 0.64 -4.02
CA GLY A 139 -21.31 -0.77 -4.39
C GLY A 139 -20.05 -1.29 -5.08
N ALA A 140 -18.90 -0.65 -4.90
CA ALA A 140 -17.63 -1.19 -5.38
C ALA A 140 -17.33 -2.55 -4.72
N ASP A 141 -16.88 -3.51 -5.51
CA ASP A 141 -16.48 -4.82 -5.02
C ASP A 141 -15.16 -4.72 -4.24
N VAL A 142 -15.22 -4.96 -2.93
CA VAL A 142 -14.09 -4.86 -1.99
C VAL A 142 -13.05 -5.97 -2.18
N GLY A 143 -13.38 -7.04 -2.90
CA GLY A 143 -12.53 -8.21 -3.14
C GLY A 143 -11.72 -8.14 -4.43
N LEU A 144 -11.98 -7.20 -5.34
CA LEU A 144 -11.28 -7.13 -6.62
C LEU A 144 -9.82 -6.74 -6.44
N ALA A 145 -8.97 -7.75 -6.56
CA ALA A 145 -7.53 -7.57 -6.46
C ALA A 145 -6.95 -6.79 -7.66
N GLY A 146 -5.92 -6.01 -7.40
CA GLY A 146 -5.13 -5.29 -8.38
C GLY A 146 -3.90 -6.09 -8.85
N ARG A 147 -2.79 -5.37 -9.07
CA ARG A 147 -1.54 -5.95 -9.52
C ARG A 147 -1.09 -7.12 -8.63
N SER A 148 -0.66 -8.21 -9.26
CA SER A 148 -0.11 -9.39 -8.56
C SER A 148 -1.06 -9.99 -7.52
N GLY A 149 -2.36 -9.84 -7.72
CA GLY A 149 -3.37 -10.38 -6.80
C GLY A 149 -3.50 -9.62 -5.48
N ILE A 150 -2.84 -8.47 -5.32
CA ILE A 150 -2.92 -7.67 -4.09
C ILE A 150 -4.34 -7.11 -3.95
N SER A 151 -5.03 -7.48 -2.89
CA SER A 151 -6.38 -6.99 -2.60
C SER A 151 -6.38 -5.53 -2.10
N PRO A 152 -7.50 -4.78 -2.20
CA PRO A 152 -7.60 -3.43 -1.64
C PRO A 152 -7.24 -3.36 -0.15
N ILE A 153 -7.63 -4.38 0.63
CA ILE A 153 -7.28 -4.44 2.06
C ILE A 153 -5.77 -4.64 2.29
N ALA A 154 -5.10 -5.44 1.44
CA ALA A 154 -3.64 -5.61 1.53
C ALA A 154 -2.90 -4.31 1.14
N ALA A 155 -3.39 -3.61 0.11
CA ALA A 155 -2.86 -2.31 -0.30
C ALA A 155 -3.01 -1.26 0.80
N ALA A 156 -4.20 -1.15 1.41
CA ALA A 156 -4.47 -0.28 2.55
C ALA A 156 -3.61 -0.64 3.77
N ALA A 157 -3.42 -1.93 4.03
CA ALA A 157 -2.62 -2.44 5.14
C ALA A 157 -1.14 -2.05 5.00
N TYR A 158 -0.58 -2.16 3.80
CA TYR A 158 0.79 -1.71 3.52
C TYR A 158 0.93 -0.18 3.66
N ALA A 159 -0.01 0.56 3.08
CA ALA A 159 -0.03 2.03 3.15
C ALA A 159 -0.22 2.55 4.60
N GLY A 160 -0.75 1.73 5.51
CA GLY A 160 -0.97 2.10 6.91
C GLY A 160 -2.31 2.81 7.15
N ASN A 161 -3.29 2.61 6.26
CA ASN A 161 -4.60 3.25 6.33
C ASN A 161 -5.60 2.41 7.11
N ASP A 162 -5.55 2.50 8.45
CA ASP A 162 -6.42 1.73 9.34
C ASP A 162 -7.91 2.00 9.12
N GLU A 163 -8.28 3.23 8.78
CA GLU A 163 -9.68 3.60 8.47
C GLU A 163 -10.19 2.87 7.22
N ILE A 164 -9.36 2.76 6.18
CA ILE A 164 -9.73 2.02 4.97
C ILE A 164 -9.81 0.52 5.25
N VAL A 165 -8.84 -0.03 6.00
CA VAL A 165 -8.87 -1.44 6.42
C VAL A 165 -10.15 -1.73 7.19
N ALA A 166 -10.53 -0.87 8.14
CA ALA A 166 -11.76 -1.02 8.92
C ALA A 166 -13.02 -1.00 8.03
N ALA A 167 -13.08 -0.06 7.07
CA ALA A 167 -14.21 0.06 6.15
C ALA A 167 -14.33 -1.17 5.25
N LEU A 168 -13.22 -1.64 4.68
CA LEU A 168 -13.20 -2.84 3.84
C LEU A 168 -13.65 -4.09 4.60
N LEU A 169 -13.16 -4.30 5.83
CA LEU A 169 -13.57 -5.41 6.70
C LEU A 169 -15.05 -5.35 7.05
N ALA A 170 -15.58 -4.15 7.32
CA ALA A 170 -17.01 -3.96 7.62
C ALA A 170 -17.93 -4.32 6.43
N HIS A 171 -17.41 -4.26 5.21
CA HIS A 171 -18.13 -4.59 3.98
C HIS A 171 -17.73 -5.94 3.38
N GLY A 172 -17.13 -6.84 4.19
CA GLY A 172 -16.91 -8.23 3.83
C GLY A 172 -15.61 -8.52 3.07
N ALA A 173 -14.63 -7.61 3.08
CA ALA A 173 -13.31 -7.96 2.60
C ALA A 173 -12.70 -9.07 3.47
N ASP A 174 -12.15 -10.10 2.82
CA ASP A 174 -11.52 -11.22 3.52
C ASP A 174 -10.08 -10.87 3.90
N GLU A 175 -9.83 -10.81 5.21
CA GLU A 175 -8.52 -10.55 5.80
C GLU A 175 -7.47 -11.66 5.57
N ARG A 176 -7.89 -12.80 5.04
CA ARG A 176 -7.02 -13.96 4.77
C ARG A 176 -6.69 -14.14 3.30
N THR A 177 -7.34 -13.40 2.40
CA THR A 177 -7.10 -13.52 0.95
C THR A 177 -5.65 -13.21 0.62
N PRO A 178 -4.88 -14.19 0.10
CA PRO A 178 -3.49 -13.98 -0.26
C PRO A 178 -3.38 -13.33 -1.65
N ASP A 179 -2.23 -12.67 -1.88
CA ASP A 179 -1.81 -12.28 -3.24
C ASP A 179 -1.29 -13.49 -4.05
N GLU A 180 -0.86 -13.27 -5.29
CA GLU A 180 -0.27 -14.31 -6.15
C GLU A 180 1.00 -14.95 -5.58
N THR A 181 1.64 -14.31 -4.60
CA THR A 181 2.81 -14.83 -3.90
C THR A 181 2.46 -15.51 -2.58
N GLY A 182 1.16 -15.61 -2.23
CA GLY A 182 0.65 -16.26 -1.03
C GLY A 182 0.66 -15.39 0.23
N LYS A 183 0.82 -14.08 0.12
CA LYS A 183 0.86 -13.15 1.26
C LYS A 183 -0.51 -12.54 1.54
N PRO A 184 -1.12 -12.78 2.71
CA PRO A 184 -2.34 -12.10 3.14
C PRO A 184 -2.06 -10.68 3.67
N PRO A 185 -3.10 -9.85 3.88
CA PRO A 185 -2.98 -8.46 4.35
C PRO A 185 -2.11 -8.26 5.59
N ILE A 186 -2.12 -9.19 6.54
CA ILE A 186 -1.31 -9.09 7.77
C ILE A 186 0.20 -9.02 7.50
N ILE A 187 0.67 -9.70 6.45
CA ILE A 187 2.09 -9.66 6.05
C ILE A 187 2.47 -8.27 5.55
N TYR A 188 1.58 -7.63 4.80
CA TYR A 188 1.76 -6.26 4.33
C TYR A 188 1.79 -5.26 5.48
N ALA A 189 0.89 -5.42 6.47
CA ALA A 189 0.88 -4.62 7.69
C ALA A 189 2.17 -4.78 8.50
N ALA A 190 2.65 -6.02 8.68
CA ALA A 190 3.86 -6.31 9.44
C ALA A 190 5.13 -5.77 8.75
N ALA A 191 5.27 -5.98 7.44
CA ALA A 191 6.39 -5.46 6.65
C ALA A 191 6.41 -3.92 6.60
N GLY A 192 5.24 -3.28 6.56
CA GLY A 192 5.08 -1.82 6.61
C GLY A 192 5.16 -1.23 8.02
N ALA A 193 5.37 -2.04 9.08
CA ALA A 193 5.38 -1.62 10.48
C ALA A 193 4.08 -0.91 10.95
N ARG A 194 2.90 -1.44 10.54
CA ARG A 194 1.58 -0.85 10.81
C ARG A 194 0.91 -1.51 12.03
N LEU A 195 1.30 -1.07 13.22
CA LEU A 195 0.91 -1.71 14.49
C LEU A 195 -0.62 -1.83 14.65
N ASP A 196 -1.37 -0.76 14.41
CA ASP A 196 -2.83 -0.78 14.64
C ASP A 196 -3.54 -1.73 13.68
N ILE A 197 -3.06 -1.83 12.44
CA ILE A 197 -3.58 -2.78 11.45
C ILE A 197 -3.22 -4.21 11.83
N VAL A 198 -1.99 -4.47 12.30
CA VAL A 198 -1.57 -5.79 12.81
C VAL A 198 -2.48 -6.21 13.97
N LYS A 199 -2.73 -5.32 14.95
CA LYS A 199 -3.65 -5.56 16.06
C LYS A 199 -5.07 -5.89 15.57
N ARG A 200 -5.59 -5.09 14.66
CA ARG A 200 -6.93 -5.27 14.07
C ARG A 200 -7.09 -6.61 13.38
N LEU A 201 -6.10 -7.00 12.58
CA LEU A 201 -6.14 -8.27 11.85
C LEU A 201 -6.00 -9.48 12.77
N LEU A 202 -5.10 -9.44 13.78
CA LEU A 202 -4.95 -10.52 14.76
C LEU A 202 -6.22 -10.68 15.63
N ALA A 203 -6.93 -9.58 15.94
CA ALA A 203 -8.20 -9.64 16.67
C ALA A 203 -9.30 -10.42 15.92
N ARG A 204 -9.09 -10.75 14.62
CA ARG A 204 -10.00 -11.55 13.80
C ARG A 204 -9.60 -13.04 13.74
N ASN A 205 -8.97 -13.54 14.80
CA ASN A 205 -8.54 -14.93 14.95
C ASN A 205 -7.56 -15.41 13.86
N ILE A 206 -6.64 -14.54 13.43
CA ILE A 206 -5.47 -14.96 12.66
C ILE A 206 -4.46 -15.52 13.66
N ASP A 207 -3.96 -16.73 13.39
CA ASP A 207 -2.90 -17.34 14.21
C ASP A 207 -1.60 -16.55 14.06
N VAL A 208 -1.08 -15.98 15.16
CA VAL A 208 0.17 -15.21 15.18
C VAL A 208 1.38 -16.04 14.71
N ASN A 209 1.30 -17.38 14.84
CA ASN A 209 2.32 -18.34 14.42
C ASN A 209 2.01 -19.01 13.07
N ALA A 210 0.98 -18.51 12.36
CA ALA A 210 0.70 -19.03 11.03
C ALA A 210 1.92 -18.93 10.11
N ARG A 211 2.08 -19.94 9.26
CA ARG A 211 3.18 -20.04 8.31
C ARG A 211 2.69 -19.63 6.93
N TYR A 212 3.45 -18.74 6.32
CA TYR A 212 3.22 -18.17 4.99
C TYR A 212 4.30 -18.69 4.02
N PRO A 213 4.29 -18.29 2.76
CA PRO A 213 5.27 -18.80 1.79
C PRO A 213 6.71 -18.72 2.30
N ASN A 214 7.48 -19.79 2.02
CA ASN A 214 8.83 -20.04 2.54
C ASN A 214 8.88 -20.25 4.07
N ASP A 215 7.80 -20.71 4.69
CA ASP A 215 7.64 -20.94 6.13
C ASP A 215 7.87 -19.71 7.00
N LEU A 216 7.73 -18.50 6.42
CA LEU A 216 7.88 -17.24 7.15
C LEU A 216 6.67 -17.00 8.06
N THR A 217 6.91 -16.59 9.30
CA THR A 217 5.87 -16.11 10.22
C THR A 217 5.70 -14.60 10.15
N VAL A 218 4.61 -14.07 10.74
CA VAL A 218 4.41 -12.60 10.84
C VAL A 218 5.56 -11.93 11.59
N LEU A 219 6.09 -12.58 12.65
CA LEU A 219 7.25 -12.08 13.41
C LEU A 219 8.49 -11.95 12.51
N MET A 220 8.75 -12.93 11.64
CA MET A 220 9.88 -12.87 10.70
C MET A 220 9.74 -11.74 9.69
N TRP A 221 8.53 -11.49 9.18
CA TRP A 221 8.26 -10.35 8.30
C TRP A 221 8.44 -9.01 9.02
N ALA A 222 7.95 -8.89 10.25
CA ALA A 222 8.15 -7.69 11.07
C ALA A 222 9.61 -7.46 11.46
N SER A 223 10.42 -8.54 11.52
CA SER A 223 11.86 -8.48 11.87
C SER A 223 12.76 -8.04 10.70
N GLY A 224 12.24 -8.09 9.47
CA GLY A 224 12.90 -7.55 8.28
C GLY A 224 11.97 -6.55 7.59
N PRO A 225 11.63 -5.42 8.25
CA PRO A 225 10.69 -4.46 7.71
C PRO A 225 11.22 -3.82 6.41
N ASP A 226 10.30 -3.23 5.65
CA ASP A 226 10.66 -2.47 4.44
C ASP A 226 11.63 -1.32 4.81
N GLU A 227 12.55 -0.99 3.90
CA GLU A 227 13.52 0.12 4.08
C GLU A 227 12.83 1.47 4.38
N GLN A 228 11.56 1.63 3.98
CA GLN A 228 10.76 2.82 4.23
C GLN A 228 9.98 2.79 5.56
N ALA A 229 9.92 1.63 6.22
CA ALA A 229 9.20 1.50 7.48
C ALA A 229 9.98 2.21 8.60
N PRO A 230 9.32 3.08 9.40
CA PRO A 230 9.99 3.73 10.53
C PRO A 230 10.47 2.68 11.55
N GLN A 231 11.76 2.69 11.85
CA GLN A 231 12.38 1.67 12.70
C GLN A 231 11.73 1.56 14.08
N ALA A 232 11.37 2.69 14.70
CA ALA A 232 10.69 2.69 16.00
C ALA A 232 9.33 1.94 15.95
N GLN A 233 8.56 2.16 14.88
CA GLN A 233 7.28 1.46 14.69
C GLN A 233 7.48 -0.03 14.42
N ALA A 234 8.52 -0.42 13.70
CA ALA A 234 8.85 -1.82 13.48
C ALA A 234 9.19 -2.54 14.80
N VAL A 235 9.93 -1.88 15.70
CA VAL A 235 10.20 -2.39 17.06
C VAL A 235 8.91 -2.59 17.86
N GLU A 236 7.97 -1.64 17.76
CA GLU A 236 6.66 -1.75 18.43
C GLU A 236 5.85 -2.94 17.90
N VAL A 237 5.83 -3.15 16.58
CA VAL A 237 5.16 -4.31 15.97
C VAL A 237 5.78 -5.61 16.45
N VAL A 238 7.12 -5.73 16.44
CA VAL A 238 7.83 -6.93 16.94
C VAL A 238 7.50 -7.17 18.42
N SER A 239 7.56 -6.12 19.26
CA SER A 239 7.20 -6.22 20.68
C SER A 239 5.78 -6.74 20.85
N PHE A 240 4.82 -6.16 20.14
CA PHE A 240 3.42 -6.57 20.21
C PHE A 240 3.22 -8.03 19.78
N LEU A 241 3.85 -8.47 18.69
CA LEU A 241 3.76 -9.86 18.22
C LEU A 241 4.30 -10.86 19.24
N LEU A 242 5.40 -10.51 19.90
CA LEU A 242 5.96 -11.33 21.00
C LEU A 242 5.02 -11.40 22.20
N ASP A 243 4.42 -10.27 22.58
CA ASP A 243 3.43 -10.19 23.66
C ASP A 243 2.13 -10.96 23.32
N ALA A 244 1.81 -11.08 22.02
CA ALA A 244 0.72 -11.89 21.48
C ALA A 244 1.06 -13.38 21.36
N GLY A 245 2.25 -13.83 21.76
CA GLY A 245 2.66 -15.24 21.78
C GLY A 245 3.36 -15.72 20.50
N ALA A 246 3.95 -14.80 19.71
CA ALA A 246 4.76 -15.22 18.57
C ALA A 246 6.00 -16.01 19.03
N HIS A 247 6.27 -17.13 18.36
CA HIS A 247 7.41 -17.98 18.66
C HIS A 247 8.73 -17.36 18.18
N LEU A 248 9.65 -17.12 19.11
CA LEU A 248 10.92 -16.43 18.87
C LEU A 248 11.84 -17.15 17.90
N ASP A 249 11.96 -18.49 18.04
CA ASP A 249 12.97 -19.31 17.37
C ASP A 249 12.38 -20.19 16.27
N ASP A 250 11.17 -19.89 15.82
CA ASP A 250 10.61 -20.48 14.61
C ASP A 250 11.57 -20.30 13.43
N ARG A 251 11.56 -21.26 12.51
CA ARG A 251 12.50 -21.29 11.38
C ARG A 251 11.78 -21.22 10.05
N ASP A 252 12.28 -20.37 9.16
CA ASP A 252 11.82 -20.31 7.77
C ASP A 252 12.35 -21.52 6.95
N ALA A 253 11.97 -21.58 5.68
CA ALA A 253 12.40 -22.62 4.76
C ALA A 253 13.94 -22.72 4.59
N ARG A 254 14.67 -21.64 4.90
CA ARG A 254 16.16 -21.63 4.93
C ARG A 254 16.73 -21.92 6.30
N GLY A 255 15.90 -22.21 7.30
CA GLY A 255 16.30 -22.43 8.68
C GLY A 255 16.62 -21.16 9.46
N ARG A 256 16.24 -19.98 8.96
CA ARG A 256 16.51 -18.69 9.61
C ARG A 256 15.43 -18.37 10.64
N THR A 257 15.85 -17.80 11.75
CA THR A 257 14.97 -17.24 12.78
C THR A 257 14.70 -15.74 12.53
N ALA A 258 13.75 -15.17 13.27
CA ALA A 258 13.50 -13.72 13.27
C ALA A 258 14.77 -12.92 13.62
N LEU A 259 15.57 -13.40 14.59
CA LEU A 259 16.85 -12.80 14.97
C LEU A 259 17.86 -12.78 13.80
N MET A 260 17.94 -13.86 13.02
CA MET A 260 18.81 -13.93 11.85
C MET A 260 18.37 -12.96 10.75
N ILE A 261 17.06 -12.81 10.53
CA ILE A 261 16.50 -11.87 9.55
C ILE A 261 16.79 -10.43 9.97
N ALA A 262 16.57 -10.08 11.23
CA ALA A 262 16.91 -8.76 11.76
C ALA A 262 18.42 -8.44 11.65
N ALA A 263 19.29 -9.44 11.94
CA ALA A 263 20.73 -9.29 11.83
C ALA A 263 21.20 -9.09 10.38
N GLU A 264 20.66 -9.87 9.43
CA GLU A 264 20.98 -9.77 8.00
C GLU A 264 20.53 -8.40 7.43
N GLY A 265 19.35 -7.91 7.85
CA GLY A 265 18.83 -6.59 7.48
C GLY A 265 19.51 -5.41 8.18
N GLY A 266 20.35 -5.64 9.19
CA GLY A 266 21.00 -4.58 9.97
C GLY A 266 20.04 -3.86 10.94
N HIS A 267 18.89 -4.47 11.26
CA HIS A 267 17.89 -3.92 12.18
C HIS A 267 18.30 -4.14 13.65
N ALA A 268 19.29 -3.35 14.10
CA ALA A 268 19.94 -3.56 15.39
C ALA A 268 18.97 -3.46 16.59
N GLU A 269 18.01 -2.54 16.56
CA GLU A 269 17.04 -2.37 17.65
C GLU A 269 16.11 -3.58 17.75
N ILE A 270 15.64 -4.10 16.62
CA ILE A 270 14.83 -5.31 16.55
C ILE A 270 15.63 -6.53 17.06
N ALA A 271 16.87 -6.69 16.59
CA ALA A 271 17.74 -7.78 17.04
C ALA A 271 17.99 -7.71 18.56
N ASN A 272 18.24 -6.51 19.11
CA ASN A 272 18.38 -6.31 20.54
C ASN A 272 17.11 -6.64 21.33
N LEU A 273 15.93 -6.27 20.81
CA LEU A 273 14.65 -6.63 21.41
C LEU A 273 14.45 -8.14 21.43
N LEU A 274 14.70 -8.84 20.31
CA LEU A 274 14.58 -10.29 20.21
C LEU A 274 15.51 -10.99 21.20
N LEU A 275 16.77 -10.57 21.34
CA LEU A 275 17.71 -11.08 22.34
C LEU A 275 17.21 -10.83 23.77
N ALA A 276 16.71 -9.63 24.07
CA ALA A 276 16.16 -9.29 25.38
C ALA A 276 14.93 -10.14 25.74
N ARG A 277 14.20 -10.62 24.72
CA ARG A 277 13.05 -11.52 24.88
C ARG A 277 13.44 -13.01 24.90
N GLY A 278 14.74 -13.34 24.79
CA GLY A 278 15.27 -14.69 24.94
C GLY A 278 15.47 -15.47 23.65
N ALA A 279 15.55 -14.80 22.49
CA ALA A 279 15.91 -15.47 21.23
C ALA A 279 17.30 -16.10 21.32
N ASP A 280 17.45 -17.33 20.83
CA ASP A 280 18.71 -18.08 20.88
C ASP A 280 19.69 -17.65 19.75
N PRO A 281 20.78 -16.91 20.08
CA PRO A 281 21.76 -16.47 19.08
C PRO A 281 22.66 -17.58 18.56
N SER A 282 22.65 -18.78 19.21
CA SER A 282 23.47 -19.91 18.84
C SER A 282 22.93 -20.74 17.68
N LEU A 283 21.62 -20.57 17.35
CA LEU A 283 20.96 -21.27 16.28
C LEU A 283 21.65 -21.02 14.94
N LYS A 284 21.64 -22.03 14.08
CA LYS A 284 22.24 -21.96 12.73
C LYS A 284 21.19 -22.22 11.68
N ASP A 285 21.26 -21.44 10.60
CA ASP A 285 20.48 -21.69 9.39
C ASP A 285 20.95 -22.96 8.65
N LYS A 286 20.30 -23.30 7.54
CA LYS A 286 20.68 -24.46 6.71
C LYS A 286 22.05 -24.33 6.05
N ALA A 287 22.63 -23.13 5.98
CA ALA A 287 23.99 -22.85 5.53
C ALA A 287 25.01 -22.88 6.67
N GLY A 288 24.59 -23.22 7.90
CA GLY A 288 25.45 -23.27 9.09
C GLY A 288 25.77 -21.92 9.70
N LYS A 289 25.12 -20.83 9.26
CA LYS A 289 25.34 -19.46 9.74
C LYS A 289 24.46 -19.12 10.92
N ARG A 290 25.04 -18.46 11.93
CA ARG A 290 24.30 -17.84 13.06
C ARG A 290 23.94 -16.39 12.71
N ALA A 291 23.10 -15.77 13.52
CA ALA A 291 22.77 -14.34 13.39
C ALA A 291 24.02 -13.43 13.37
N ALA A 292 25.04 -13.74 14.19
CA ALA A 292 26.32 -13.03 14.21
C ALA A 292 27.09 -13.11 12.87
N ASP A 293 26.93 -14.20 12.12
CA ASP A 293 27.64 -14.43 10.86
C ASP A 293 26.93 -13.72 9.67
N LEU A 294 25.68 -13.29 9.85
CA LEU A 294 24.85 -12.64 8.82
C LEU A 294 24.92 -11.11 8.86
N THR A 295 25.20 -10.51 10.02
CA THR A 295 25.25 -9.05 10.14
C THR A 295 26.58 -8.46 9.67
N VAL A 296 26.49 -7.30 9.00
CA VAL A 296 27.66 -6.48 8.63
C VAL A 296 28.02 -5.47 9.73
N LEU A 297 27.14 -5.28 10.72
CA LEU A 297 27.34 -4.32 11.81
C LEU A 297 28.21 -4.91 12.92
N SER A 298 29.42 -4.38 13.13
CA SER A 298 30.38 -4.88 14.14
C SER A 298 29.80 -4.86 15.55
N ALA A 299 29.16 -3.77 15.96
CA ALA A 299 28.56 -3.65 17.29
C ALA A 299 27.42 -4.66 17.53
N LEU A 300 26.62 -4.98 16.51
CA LEU A 300 25.58 -6.00 16.59
C LEU A 300 26.21 -7.41 16.64
N ARG A 301 27.26 -7.65 15.85
CA ARG A 301 27.99 -8.94 15.84
C ARG A 301 28.55 -9.29 17.22
N GLU A 302 29.16 -8.31 17.91
CA GLU A 302 29.67 -8.52 19.27
C GLU A 302 28.59 -8.93 20.26
N ARG A 303 27.40 -8.34 20.16
CA ARG A 303 26.24 -8.68 21.01
C ARG A 303 25.65 -10.07 20.70
N LEU A 304 25.66 -10.45 19.42
CA LEU A 304 25.14 -11.74 18.95
C LEU A 304 26.11 -12.90 19.17
N THR A 305 27.35 -12.62 19.55
CA THR A 305 28.34 -13.64 19.83
C THR A 305 28.15 -14.11 21.30
N PRO A 306 27.79 -15.38 21.56
CA PRO A 306 27.68 -15.89 22.91
C PRO A 306 29.01 -15.71 23.64
N ARG A 307 28.96 -15.22 24.89
CA ARG A 307 30.13 -15.15 25.78
C ARG A 307 30.47 -16.50 26.31
#